data_b53e95991b1ac5a5bd7c0e772b1a36d4
#
_entry.id   b53e95991b1ac5a5bd7c0e772b1a36d4
#
_cell.length_a   1.000
_cell.length_b   1.000
_cell.length_c   1.000
_cell.angle_alpha   90.00
_cell.angle_beta   90.00
_cell.angle_gamma   90.00
#
_symmetry.space_group_name_H-M   'P 1'
#
loop_
_entity.id
_entity.type
_entity.pdbx_description
1 polymer ?
#
loop_
_entity_poly.entity_id
_entity_poly.type
_entity_poly.pdbx_seq_one_letter_code
_entity_poly.pdbx_strand_id
1 'polypeptide(L)'
;TVAGAQMLQDLGQSIAQDEPLLQVAHAICRWHHERWDGNGYPDRLKGDEIPIAAQVVALADVYDALTSERCYKHAYDHDTALRMILNGECGAFNPLLLDCLQKSSEQLRTELTRSEWDRGFRQETYRLSEEILHREALPRENHSQLLLEQEKERTDFYAAQCGGIRFDYDLLAGSVTVY
;
A
#
# COMPACT_ATOMS: atom_id res chain seq x y z
N THR A 1 6.23 2.19 14.21
CA THR A 1 4.88 1.98 14.79
C THR A 1 4.51 3.07 15.79
N VAL A 2 5.22 3.22 16.93
CA VAL A 2 4.87 4.17 18.02
C VAL A 2 4.81 5.62 17.53
N ALA A 3 5.81 6.10 16.80
CA ALA A 3 5.84 7.48 16.31
C ALA A 3 4.67 7.79 15.36
N GLY A 4 4.34 6.90 14.43
CA GLY A 4 3.19 7.07 13.53
C GLY A 4 1.86 7.07 14.27
N ALA A 5 1.71 6.20 15.28
CA ALA A 5 0.52 6.17 16.13
C ALA A 5 0.38 7.49 16.92
N GLN A 6 1.48 8.03 17.46
CA GLN A 6 1.46 9.32 18.15
C GLN A 6 1.06 10.47 17.23
N MET A 7 1.58 10.52 16.01
CA MET A 7 1.19 11.54 15.02
C MET A 7 -0.30 11.49 14.71
N LEU A 8 -0.88 10.29 14.55
CA LEU A 8 -2.32 10.13 14.32
C LEU A 8 -3.15 10.55 15.54
N GLN A 9 -2.66 10.29 16.74
CA GLN A 9 -3.31 10.71 17.97
C GLN A 9 -3.31 12.24 18.13
N ASP A 10 -2.17 12.89 17.85
CA ASP A 10 -2.03 14.34 17.88
C ASP A 10 -2.92 15.02 16.83
N LEU A 11 -3.01 14.42 15.63
CA LEU A 11 -3.91 14.87 14.58
C LEU A 11 -5.39 14.75 14.99
N GLY A 12 -5.77 13.63 15.62
CA GLY A 12 -7.13 13.39 16.10
C GLY A 12 -7.58 14.39 17.15
N GLN A 13 -6.67 14.88 18.01
CA GLN A 13 -6.97 15.93 18.97
C GLN A 13 -7.33 17.29 18.31
N SER A 14 -6.82 17.51 17.09
CA SER A 14 -7.03 18.75 16.33
C SER A 14 -8.28 18.74 15.45
N ILE A 15 -8.76 17.55 15.02
CA ILE A 15 -9.82 17.44 14.01
C ILE A 15 -11.15 16.97 14.59
N ALA A 16 -11.23 15.87 15.28
CA ALA A 16 -12.37 15.39 16.06
C ALA A 16 -11.95 14.06 16.72
N GLN A 17 -12.13 13.96 18.03
CA GLN A 17 -11.65 12.82 18.81
C GLN A 17 -12.38 11.49 18.52
N ASP A 18 -13.53 11.52 17.84
CA ASP A 18 -14.41 10.34 17.66
C ASP A 18 -14.50 9.85 16.19
N GLU A 19 -13.53 10.17 15.33
CA GLU A 19 -13.56 9.66 13.96
C GLU A 19 -13.14 8.16 13.94
N PRO A 20 -14.06 7.22 13.62
CA PRO A 20 -13.76 5.78 13.62
C PRO A 20 -12.57 5.42 12.72
N LEU A 21 -12.38 6.15 11.62
CA LEU A 21 -11.27 5.94 10.70
C LEU A 21 -9.91 6.23 11.36
N LEU A 22 -9.81 7.30 12.16
CA LEU A 22 -8.57 7.65 12.86
C LEU A 22 -8.24 6.61 13.94
N GLN A 23 -9.25 6.06 14.62
CA GLN A 23 -9.05 4.99 15.60
C GLN A 23 -8.50 3.72 14.93
N VAL A 24 -9.06 3.33 13.78
CA VAL A 24 -8.59 2.18 13.00
C VAL A 24 -7.17 2.44 12.47
N ALA A 25 -6.91 3.62 11.92
CA ALA A 25 -5.58 3.99 11.41
C ALA A 25 -4.53 3.98 12.53
N HIS A 26 -4.87 4.52 13.72
CA HIS A 26 -4.01 4.46 14.90
C HIS A 26 -3.72 3.02 15.31
N ALA A 27 -4.75 2.16 15.40
CA ALA A 27 -4.60 0.76 15.75
C ALA A 27 -3.67 0.02 14.77
N ILE A 28 -3.84 0.23 13.47
CA ILE A 28 -2.97 -0.33 12.43
C ILE A 28 -1.54 0.19 12.62
N CYS A 29 -1.35 1.51 12.69
CA CYS A 29 -0.02 2.12 12.85
C CYS A 29 0.73 1.58 14.06
N ARG A 30 0.05 1.39 15.19
CA ARG A 30 0.67 0.95 16.43
C ARG A 30 0.98 -0.54 16.43
N TRP A 31 0.04 -1.40 15.98
CA TRP A 31 0.03 -2.82 16.29
C TRP A 31 0.16 -3.77 15.10
N HIS A 32 0.39 -3.33 13.86
CA HIS A 32 0.59 -4.23 12.72
C HIS A 32 1.87 -5.08 12.80
N HIS A 33 2.78 -4.78 13.73
CA HIS A 33 3.93 -5.61 14.05
C HIS A 33 3.75 -6.48 15.32
N GLU A 34 2.56 -6.47 15.91
CA GLU A 34 2.22 -7.45 16.92
C GLU A 34 2.04 -8.84 16.28
N ARG A 35 2.23 -9.88 17.07
CA ARG A 35 2.15 -11.25 16.63
C ARG A 35 1.14 -12.03 17.44
N TRP A 36 0.39 -12.90 16.80
CA TRP A 36 -0.64 -13.71 17.44
C TRP A 36 -0.16 -14.46 18.68
N ASP A 37 1.10 -14.87 18.69
CA ASP A 37 1.75 -15.57 19.79
C ASP A 37 2.21 -14.66 20.94
N GLY A 38 2.09 -13.32 20.79
CA GLY A 38 2.54 -12.34 21.79
C GLY A 38 4.03 -12.00 21.71
N ASN A 39 4.74 -12.49 20.70
CA ASN A 39 6.16 -12.19 20.48
C ASN A 39 6.40 -10.99 19.58
N GLY A 40 5.36 -10.17 19.34
CA GLY A 40 5.40 -8.95 18.57
C GLY A 40 5.84 -7.72 19.35
N TYR A 41 5.67 -6.56 18.76
CA TYR A 41 5.94 -5.26 19.36
C TYR A 41 4.96 -4.19 18.83
N PRO A 42 4.71 -3.07 19.56
CA PRO A 42 5.46 -2.56 20.70
C PRO A 42 4.94 -3.02 22.07
N ASP A 43 3.70 -3.48 22.17
CA ASP A 43 3.01 -3.70 23.46
C ASP A 43 2.92 -5.19 23.83
N ARG A 44 3.35 -6.10 22.95
CA ARG A 44 3.33 -7.56 23.10
C ARG A 44 1.93 -8.11 23.32
N LEU A 45 0.95 -7.56 22.59
CA LEU A 45 -0.41 -8.04 22.59
C LEU A 45 -0.48 -9.46 22.04
N LYS A 46 -1.43 -10.24 22.53
CA LYS A 46 -1.56 -11.65 22.17
C LYS A 46 -2.99 -11.97 21.75
N GLY A 47 -3.13 -12.75 20.66
CA GLY A 47 -4.43 -13.22 20.21
C GLY A 47 -5.40 -12.10 19.93
N ASP A 48 -6.58 -12.19 20.50
CA ASP A 48 -7.69 -11.23 20.31
C ASP A 48 -7.45 -9.84 20.97
N GLU A 49 -6.38 -9.67 21.74
CA GLU A 49 -5.97 -8.35 22.23
C GLU A 49 -5.51 -7.44 21.09
N ILE A 50 -5.03 -8.04 19.99
CA ILE A 50 -4.59 -7.31 18.81
C ILE A 50 -5.84 -6.91 17.99
N PRO A 51 -6.08 -5.61 17.72
CA PRO A 51 -7.20 -5.19 16.89
C PRO A 51 -7.19 -5.88 15.53
N ILE A 52 -8.35 -6.36 15.08
CA ILE A 52 -8.47 -7.15 13.84
C ILE A 52 -7.89 -6.43 12.62
N ALA A 53 -8.06 -5.12 12.51
CA ALA A 53 -7.50 -4.32 11.43
C ALA A 53 -5.96 -4.39 11.40
N ALA A 54 -5.30 -4.37 12.57
CA ALA A 54 -3.86 -4.52 12.68
C ALA A 54 -3.41 -5.95 12.30
N GLN A 55 -4.18 -6.98 12.68
CA GLN A 55 -3.90 -8.36 12.30
C GLN A 55 -3.99 -8.58 10.78
N VAL A 56 -4.99 -8.00 10.12
CA VAL A 56 -5.17 -8.08 8.66
C VAL A 56 -4.01 -7.40 7.95
N VAL A 57 -3.63 -6.19 8.38
CA VAL A 57 -2.51 -5.46 7.78
C VAL A 57 -1.18 -6.18 8.02
N ALA A 58 -0.96 -6.77 9.22
CA ALA A 58 0.23 -7.56 9.49
C ALA A 58 0.39 -8.74 8.53
N LEU A 59 -0.70 -9.45 8.23
CA LEU A 59 -0.71 -10.55 7.27
C LEU A 59 -0.45 -10.08 5.83
N ALA A 60 -1.09 -8.97 5.43
CA ALA A 60 -0.91 -8.37 4.12
C ALA A 60 0.52 -7.86 3.90
N ASP A 61 1.12 -7.20 4.90
CA ASP A 61 2.50 -6.69 4.86
C ASP A 61 3.51 -7.83 4.70
N VAL A 62 3.32 -8.94 5.40
CA VAL A 62 4.18 -10.12 5.23
C VAL A 62 4.03 -10.73 3.85
N TYR A 63 2.81 -10.85 3.33
CA TYR A 63 2.57 -11.35 1.98
C TYR A 63 3.22 -10.46 0.92
N ASP A 64 3.03 -9.14 1.00
CA ASP A 64 3.68 -8.17 0.10
C ASP A 64 5.21 -8.24 0.21
N ALA A 65 5.74 -8.31 1.44
CA ALA A 65 7.17 -8.43 1.65
C ALA A 65 7.78 -9.71 1.05
N LEU A 66 7.02 -10.79 0.95
CA LEU A 66 7.46 -12.04 0.33
C LEU A 66 7.39 -11.97 -1.19
N THR A 67 6.33 -11.39 -1.75
CA THR A 67 6.03 -11.38 -3.18
C THR A 67 6.55 -10.16 -3.92
N SER A 68 7.09 -9.15 -3.23
CA SER A 68 7.69 -7.96 -3.84
C SER A 68 9.21 -8.10 -3.99
N GLU A 69 9.72 -7.67 -5.15
CA GLU A 69 11.15 -7.54 -5.39
C GLU A 69 11.74 -6.44 -4.50
N ARG A 70 12.84 -6.72 -3.84
CA ARG A 70 13.59 -5.75 -3.02
C ARG A 70 15.06 -5.74 -3.44
N CYS A 71 15.76 -4.65 -3.23
CA CYS A 71 17.16 -4.47 -3.66
C CYS A 71 18.13 -5.55 -3.11
N TYR A 72 17.75 -6.27 -2.07
CA TYR A 72 18.56 -7.31 -1.40
C TYR A 72 17.90 -8.71 -1.43
N LYS A 73 16.71 -8.87 -2.07
CA LYS A 73 15.97 -10.12 -2.07
C LYS A 73 15.08 -10.24 -3.31
N HIS A 74 15.15 -11.39 -4.00
CA HIS A 74 14.19 -11.72 -5.04
C HIS A 74 12.82 -12.04 -4.47
N ALA A 75 11.78 -11.70 -5.20
CA ALA A 75 10.40 -12.05 -4.87
C ALA A 75 10.22 -13.57 -4.87
N TYR A 76 9.49 -14.09 -3.90
CA TYR A 76 8.96 -15.45 -3.97
C TYR A 76 7.71 -15.47 -4.84
N ASP A 77 7.47 -16.59 -5.52
CA ASP A 77 6.21 -16.82 -6.18
C ASP A 77 5.05 -16.96 -5.18
N HIS A 78 3.83 -16.76 -5.65
CA HIS A 78 2.62 -16.80 -4.85
C HIS A 78 2.51 -18.06 -3.98
N ASP A 79 2.74 -19.25 -4.57
CA ASP A 79 2.56 -20.54 -3.88
C ASP A 79 3.59 -20.74 -2.78
N THR A 80 4.81 -20.31 -3.02
CA THR A 80 5.89 -20.34 -2.03
C THR A 80 5.60 -19.38 -0.88
N ALA A 81 5.20 -18.13 -1.16
CA ALA A 81 4.84 -17.16 -0.14
C ALA A 81 3.67 -17.63 0.73
N LEU A 82 2.62 -18.15 0.09
CA LEU A 82 1.46 -18.70 0.79
C LEU A 82 1.86 -19.87 1.72
N ARG A 83 2.65 -20.82 1.22
CA ARG A 83 3.14 -21.95 2.00
C ARG A 83 3.97 -21.50 3.21
N MET A 84 4.87 -20.55 3.05
CA MET A 84 5.70 -20.00 4.15
C MET A 84 4.84 -19.39 5.25
N ILE A 85 3.81 -18.62 4.88
CA ILE A 85 2.87 -18.02 5.83
C ILE A 85 2.09 -19.09 6.57
N LEU A 86 1.50 -20.05 5.85
CA LEU A 86 0.68 -21.12 6.43
C LEU A 86 1.49 -22.05 7.35
N ASN A 87 2.79 -22.28 7.05
CA ASN A 87 3.69 -23.06 7.88
C ASN A 87 4.23 -22.28 9.10
N GLY A 88 3.88 -20.99 9.24
CA GLY A 88 4.35 -20.17 10.37
C GLY A 88 5.82 -19.72 10.27
N GLU A 89 6.48 -19.87 9.10
CA GLU A 89 7.86 -19.46 8.89
C GLU A 89 8.05 -17.94 9.04
N CYS A 90 6.99 -17.18 8.80
CA CYS A 90 6.97 -15.71 8.87
C CYS A 90 6.37 -15.18 10.19
N GLY A 91 6.03 -16.06 11.12
CA GLY A 91 5.41 -15.74 12.39
C GLY A 91 4.05 -16.37 12.58
N ALA A 92 3.49 -16.17 13.78
CA ALA A 92 2.17 -16.67 14.12
C ALA A 92 1.09 -15.64 13.73
N PHE A 93 0.06 -16.08 13.02
CA PHE A 93 -1.11 -15.29 12.63
C PHE A 93 -2.39 -15.89 13.19
N ASN A 94 -3.44 -15.11 13.21
CA ASN A 94 -4.78 -15.58 13.57
C ASN A 94 -5.22 -16.71 12.63
N PRO A 95 -5.61 -17.88 13.16
CA PRO A 95 -6.02 -19.03 12.34
C PRO A 95 -7.19 -18.71 11.40
N LEU A 96 -8.12 -17.84 11.82
CA LEU A 96 -9.23 -17.39 10.99
C LEU A 96 -8.72 -16.59 9.76
N LEU A 97 -7.73 -15.73 9.94
CA LEU A 97 -7.15 -14.96 8.83
C LEU A 97 -6.34 -15.85 7.90
N LEU A 98 -5.67 -16.89 8.40
CA LEU A 98 -4.99 -17.89 7.56
C LEU A 98 -5.99 -18.68 6.70
N ASP A 99 -7.14 -19.05 7.24
CA ASP A 99 -8.22 -19.68 6.49
C ASP A 99 -8.78 -18.74 5.40
N CYS A 100 -9.00 -17.46 5.73
CA CYS A 100 -9.40 -16.45 4.76
C CYS A 100 -8.36 -16.28 3.66
N LEU A 101 -7.08 -16.18 4.00
CA LEU A 101 -5.98 -16.07 3.04
C LEU A 101 -5.97 -17.25 2.06
N GLN A 102 -6.10 -18.47 2.59
CA GLN A 102 -6.13 -19.66 1.77
C GLN A 102 -7.34 -19.69 0.82
N LYS A 103 -8.52 -19.30 1.29
CA LYS A 103 -9.73 -19.21 0.46
C LYS A 103 -9.64 -18.13 -0.63
N SER A 104 -8.91 -17.07 -0.36
CA SER A 104 -8.73 -15.94 -1.31
C SER A 104 -7.48 -16.10 -2.19
N SER A 105 -6.76 -17.22 -2.11
CA SER A 105 -5.45 -17.39 -2.75
C SER A 105 -5.47 -17.18 -4.26
N GLU A 106 -6.47 -17.68 -4.97
CA GLU A 106 -6.60 -17.52 -6.42
C GLU A 106 -6.88 -16.07 -6.83
N GLN A 107 -7.65 -15.34 -6.02
CA GLN A 107 -7.87 -13.91 -6.25
C GLN A 107 -6.57 -13.13 -6.05
N LEU A 108 -5.83 -13.41 -4.98
CA LEU A 108 -4.53 -12.78 -4.71
C LEU A 108 -3.51 -13.09 -5.79
N ARG A 109 -3.46 -14.32 -6.32
CA ARG A 109 -2.62 -14.70 -7.45
C ARG A 109 -2.91 -13.84 -8.68
N THR A 110 -4.20 -13.68 -9.00
CA THR A 110 -4.65 -12.88 -10.15
C THR A 110 -4.25 -11.41 -9.99
N GLU A 111 -4.48 -10.83 -8.81
CA GLU A 111 -4.11 -9.44 -8.53
C GLU A 111 -2.60 -9.24 -8.51
N LEU A 112 -1.81 -10.18 -8.00
CA LEU A 112 -0.35 -10.13 -8.03
C LEU A 112 0.16 -10.06 -9.47
N THR A 113 -0.30 -10.98 -10.33
CA THR A 113 0.06 -11.02 -11.76
C THR A 113 -0.32 -9.73 -12.47
N ARG A 114 -1.51 -9.19 -12.19
CA ARG A 114 -1.95 -7.91 -12.73
C ARG A 114 -1.06 -6.76 -12.28
N SER A 115 -0.70 -6.70 -11.00
CA SER A 115 0.16 -5.65 -10.46
C SER A 115 1.59 -5.71 -10.97
N GLU A 116 2.11 -6.90 -11.27
CA GLU A 116 3.42 -7.09 -11.91
C GLU A 116 3.40 -6.60 -13.36
N TRP A 117 2.33 -6.91 -14.11
CA TRP A 117 2.15 -6.42 -15.47
C TRP A 117 2.04 -4.89 -15.51
N ASP A 118 1.25 -4.29 -14.61
CA ASP A 118 1.11 -2.84 -14.48
C ASP A 118 2.42 -2.14 -14.10
N ARG A 119 3.25 -2.77 -13.26
CA ARG A 119 4.60 -2.27 -12.92
C ARG A 119 5.55 -2.34 -14.10
N GLY A 120 5.57 -3.46 -14.81
CA GLY A 120 6.39 -3.64 -16.01
C GLY A 120 6.03 -2.65 -17.11
N PHE A 121 4.74 -2.48 -17.36
CA PHE A 121 4.23 -1.51 -18.33
C PHE A 121 4.59 -0.07 -17.97
N ARG A 122 4.45 0.33 -16.71
CA ARG A 122 4.85 1.66 -16.23
C ARG A 122 6.35 1.92 -16.41
N GLN A 123 7.18 0.93 -16.08
CA GLN A 123 8.63 1.04 -16.17
C GLN A 123 9.09 1.18 -17.62
N GLU A 124 8.48 0.43 -18.54
CA GLU A 124 8.75 0.53 -19.98
C GLU A 124 8.26 1.84 -20.58
N THR A 125 7.07 2.30 -20.17
CA THR A 125 6.52 3.60 -20.61
C THR A 125 7.41 4.75 -20.13
N TYR A 126 7.89 4.68 -18.89
CA TYR A 126 8.80 5.69 -18.34
C TYR A 126 10.13 5.72 -19.09
N ARG A 127 10.73 4.55 -19.39
CA ARG A 127 11.95 4.44 -20.19
C ARG A 127 11.78 5.02 -21.58
N LEU A 128 10.68 4.67 -22.26
CA LEU A 128 10.37 5.19 -23.59
C LEU A 128 10.16 6.71 -23.59
N SER A 129 9.51 7.24 -22.58
CA SER A 129 9.31 8.70 -22.44
C SER A 129 10.65 9.43 -22.24
N GLU A 130 11.56 8.89 -21.43
CA GLU A 130 12.92 9.43 -21.27
C GLU A 130 13.73 9.36 -22.56
N GLU A 131 13.63 8.27 -23.30
CA GLU A 131 14.32 8.14 -24.60
C GLU A 131 13.79 9.14 -25.63
N ILE A 132 12.48 9.41 -25.66
CA ILE A 132 11.86 10.41 -26.54
C ILE A 132 12.31 11.82 -26.13
N LEU A 133 12.28 12.14 -24.85
CA LEU A 133 12.70 13.43 -24.31
C LEU A 133 14.20 13.70 -24.55
N HIS A 134 15.05 12.67 -24.57
CA HIS A 134 16.46 12.81 -24.91
C HIS A 134 16.72 12.96 -26.41
N ARG A 135 15.83 12.46 -27.28
CA ARG A 135 15.94 12.60 -28.74
C ARG A 135 15.45 13.95 -29.27
N GLU A 136 14.46 14.53 -28.61
CA GLU A 136 13.93 15.85 -28.96
C GLU A 136 14.44 16.87 -27.94
N ALA A 137 15.31 17.77 -28.37
CA ALA A 137 15.71 18.93 -27.56
C ALA A 137 14.53 19.90 -27.42
N LEU A 138 13.54 19.55 -26.62
CA LEU A 138 12.42 20.42 -26.32
C LEU A 138 12.89 21.61 -25.47
N PRO A 139 12.42 22.83 -25.73
CA PRO A 139 12.72 24.00 -24.92
C PRO A 139 12.37 23.73 -23.45
N ARG A 140 13.31 24.01 -22.54
CA ARG A 140 13.18 23.75 -21.09
C ARG A 140 11.90 24.30 -20.45
N GLU A 141 11.32 25.35 -21.04
CA GLU A 141 10.12 26.02 -20.52
C GLU A 141 8.83 25.18 -20.62
N ASN A 142 8.74 24.29 -21.59
CA ASN A 142 7.55 23.45 -21.77
C ASN A 142 7.64 22.08 -21.09
N HIS A 143 8.83 21.69 -20.59
CA HIS A 143 9.06 20.36 -20.04
C HIS A 143 8.25 20.11 -18.75
N SER A 144 8.20 21.09 -17.86
CA SER A 144 7.44 20.98 -16.60
C SER A 144 5.93 20.93 -16.83
N GLN A 145 5.43 21.66 -17.85
CA GLN A 145 4.02 21.61 -18.24
C GLN A 145 3.65 20.28 -18.88
N LEU A 146 4.50 19.75 -19.76
CA LEU A 146 4.29 18.46 -20.39
C LEU A 146 4.26 17.31 -19.38
N LEU A 147 5.17 17.32 -18.41
CA LEU A 147 5.19 16.35 -17.32
C LEU A 147 3.93 16.44 -16.46
N LEU A 148 3.46 17.66 -16.19
CA LEU A 148 2.25 17.88 -15.41
C LEU A 148 1.01 17.37 -16.16
N GLU A 149 0.91 17.60 -17.48
CA GLU A 149 -0.15 17.09 -18.33
C GLU A 149 -0.13 15.55 -18.41
N GLN A 150 1.05 14.93 -18.56
CA GLN A 150 1.19 13.47 -18.56
C GLN A 150 0.79 12.85 -17.21
N GLU A 151 1.20 13.44 -16.10
CA GLU A 151 0.78 12.99 -14.78
C GLU A 151 -0.73 13.14 -14.56
N LYS A 152 -1.32 14.21 -15.07
CA LYS A 152 -2.76 14.43 -15.03
C LYS A 152 -3.51 13.37 -15.85
N GLU A 153 -3.12 13.14 -17.12
CA GLU A 153 -3.72 12.11 -17.96
C GLU A 153 -3.58 10.71 -17.35
N ARG A 154 -2.43 10.41 -16.74
CA ARG A 154 -2.20 9.15 -16.04
C ARG A 154 -3.13 8.99 -14.85
N THR A 155 -3.30 10.02 -14.05
CA THR A 155 -4.19 10.03 -12.89
C THR A 155 -5.65 9.87 -13.32
N ASP A 156 -6.06 10.53 -14.41
CA ASP A 156 -7.38 10.43 -14.99
C ASP A 156 -7.69 9.02 -15.49
N PHE A 157 -6.72 8.40 -16.17
CA PHE A 157 -6.84 7.01 -16.63
C PHE A 157 -7.05 6.03 -15.47
N TYR A 158 -6.28 6.18 -14.39
CA TYR A 158 -6.43 5.30 -13.22
C TYR A 158 -7.72 5.54 -12.46
N ALA A 159 -8.14 6.79 -12.28
CA ALA A 159 -9.41 7.11 -11.65
C ALA A 159 -10.60 6.50 -12.41
N ALA A 160 -10.57 6.56 -13.75
CA ALA A 160 -11.60 5.96 -14.61
C ALA A 160 -11.63 4.42 -14.54
N GLN A 161 -10.47 3.77 -14.40
CA GLN A 161 -10.36 2.30 -14.33
C GLN A 161 -10.71 1.72 -12.96
N CYS A 162 -10.37 2.43 -11.88
CA CYS A 162 -10.49 1.92 -10.53
C CYS A 162 -11.76 2.38 -9.79
N GLY A 163 -12.61 3.22 -10.43
CA GLY A 163 -13.77 3.81 -9.75
C GLY A 163 -13.38 4.66 -8.54
N GLY A 164 -12.14 5.14 -8.52
CA GLY A 164 -11.60 5.93 -7.43
C GLY A 164 -12.13 7.37 -7.45
N ILE A 165 -12.22 7.95 -6.26
CA ILE A 165 -12.52 9.38 -6.11
C ILE A 165 -11.27 10.17 -6.48
N ARG A 166 -11.40 11.12 -7.39
CA ARG A 166 -10.33 12.02 -7.80
C ARG A 166 -10.40 13.33 -7.01
N PHE A 167 -9.23 13.80 -6.59
CA PHE A 167 -9.06 15.10 -5.93
C PHE A 167 -8.11 15.97 -6.75
N ASP A 168 -8.53 17.15 -7.14
CA ASP A 168 -7.66 18.21 -7.64
C ASP A 168 -7.46 19.25 -6.53
N TYR A 169 -6.22 19.50 -6.15
CA TYR A 169 -5.87 20.51 -5.16
C TYR A 169 -5.23 21.73 -5.84
N ASP A 170 -5.92 22.87 -5.80
CA ASP A 170 -5.37 24.13 -6.27
C ASP A 170 -4.55 24.78 -5.14
N LEU A 171 -3.23 24.74 -5.29
CA LEU A 171 -2.28 25.31 -4.33
C LEU A 171 -2.39 26.82 -4.20
N LEU A 172 -2.83 27.53 -5.24
CA LEU A 172 -2.96 28.98 -5.25
C LEU A 172 -4.29 29.43 -4.63
N ALA A 173 -5.37 28.72 -4.94
CA ALA A 173 -6.70 29.00 -4.40
C ALA A 173 -6.95 28.32 -3.03
N GLY A 174 -6.12 27.36 -2.63
CA GLY A 174 -6.31 26.58 -1.40
C GLY A 174 -7.61 25.76 -1.41
N SER A 175 -8.08 25.37 -2.63
CA SER A 175 -9.35 24.65 -2.81
C SER A 175 -9.13 23.23 -3.28
N VAL A 176 -10.05 22.34 -2.88
CA VAL A 176 -10.09 20.93 -3.30
C VAL A 176 -11.35 20.72 -4.13
N THR A 177 -11.18 20.17 -5.34
CA THR A 177 -12.31 19.72 -6.17
C THR A 177 -12.34 18.20 -6.19
N VAL A 178 -13.50 17.61 -5.95
CA VAL A 178 -13.73 16.15 -5.93
C VAL A 178 -14.57 15.78 -7.14
N TYR A 179 -14.16 14.75 -7.90
CA TYR A 179 -14.87 14.26 -9.11
C TYR A 179 -15.33 12.80 -8.92
#